data_ed84755515b6ae1d69eece72b2e518f7
#
_entry.id   ed84755515b6ae1d69eece72b2e518f7
#
_cell.length_a   1.000
_cell.length_b   1.000
_cell.length_c   1.000
_cell.angle_alpha   90.00
_cell.angle_beta   90.00
_cell.angle_gamma   90.00
#
_symmetry.space_group_name_H-M   'P 1'
#
loop_
_entity.id
_entity.type
_entity.pdbx_description
1 polymer ?
#
loop_
_entity_poly.entity_id
_entity_poly.type
_entity_poly.pdbx_seq_one_letter_code
_entity_poly.pdbx_strand_id
1 'polypeptide(L)'
;EIGTLLELQGENKFKVNAYINGARAVQQMEGDLAEAVRTDTLRGIPGIGETLREKITTLVTTGKLPFHEKLKAEIPPGLVQMLRIPGLGPKKVMALRDQLGIDTLDKLRLACEGGSVAKLKGFGVKTQDKILEGLTFVEQIGGRVRLDQAEYVASGIVEGLKGLPGVRRMEVCGSIRRRKETVKDIDVLVSSDDAGPIMERFVSLPGVF
;
A
#
# COMPACT_ATOMS: atom_id res chain seq x y z
N GLU A 1 -1.93 3.16 -8.80
CA GLU A 1 -1.56 1.75 -8.61
C GLU A 1 -1.63 0.97 -9.93
N ILE A 2 -2.79 0.92 -10.64
CA ILE A 2 -2.93 0.16 -11.91
C ILE A 2 -1.85 0.52 -12.93
N GLY A 3 -1.58 1.81 -13.17
CA GLY A 3 -0.52 2.24 -14.09
C GLY A 3 0.85 1.67 -13.73
N THR A 4 1.18 1.65 -12.46
CA THR A 4 2.44 1.09 -11.93
C THR A 4 2.51 -0.43 -12.12
N LEU A 5 1.40 -1.13 -11.84
CA LEU A 5 1.32 -2.58 -12.06
C LEU A 5 1.46 -2.94 -13.55
N LEU A 6 0.81 -2.20 -14.43
CA LEU A 6 0.96 -2.36 -15.88
C LEU A 6 2.40 -2.12 -16.34
N GLU A 7 3.08 -1.13 -15.77
CA GLU A 7 4.50 -0.87 -16.09
C GLU A 7 5.40 -2.02 -15.62
N LEU A 8 5.12 -2.63 -14.45
CA LEU A 8 5.80 -3.84 -13.97
C LEU A 8 5.50 -5.08 -14.83
N GLN A 9 4.39 -5.13 -15.53
CA GLN A 9 4.10 -6.17 -16.53
C GLN A 9 4.81 -5.95 -17.88
N GLY A 10 5.44 -4.79 -18.07
CA GLY A 10 6.02 -4.42 -19.35
C GLY A 10 4.99 -3.96 -20.39
N GLU A 11 3.81 -3.55 -19.94
CA GLU A 11 2.73 -3.12 -20.81
C GLU A 11 3.09 -1.83 -21.59
N ASN A 12 2.38 -1.59 -22.68
CA ASN A 12 2.64 -0.44 -23.57
C ASN A 12 2.53 0.89 -22.78
N LYS A 13 3.53 1.77 -22.99
CA LYS A 13 3.61 3.07 -22.32
C LYS A 13 2.37 3.95 -22.53
N PHE A 14 1.71 3.89 -23.68
CA PHE A 14 0.48 4.66 -23.92
C PHE A 14 -0.63 4.20 -22.96
N LYS A 15 -0.78 2.90 -22.76
CA LYS A 15 -1.74 2.33 -21.83
C LYS A 15 -1.40 2.70 -20.38
N VAL A 16 -0.13 2.56 -19.99
CA VAL A 16 0.38 2.98 -18.68
C VAL A 16 0.08 4.46 -18.41
N ASN A 17 0.44 5.32 -19.37
CA ASN A 17 0.23 6.77 -19.25
C ASN A 17 -1.26 7.14 -19.19
N ALA A 18 -2.12 6.43 -19.90
CA ALA A 18 -3.57 6.66 -19.82
C ALA A 18 -4.09 6.49 -18.38
N TYR A 19 -3.66 5.44 -17.66
CA TYR A 19 -4.05 5.24 -16.25
C TYR A 19 -3.43 6.28 -15.31
N ILE A 20 -2.17 6.68 -15.55
CA ILE A 20 -1.50 7.71 -14.74
C ILE A 20 -2.19 9.07 -14.93
N ASN A 21 -2.48 9.44 -16.16
CA ASN A 21 -3.15 10.71 -16.49
C ASN A 21 -4.60 10.72 -15.99
N GLY A 22 -5.32 9.62 -16.14
CA GLY A 22 -6.66 9.48 -15.59
C GLY A 22 -6.69 9.60 -14.06
N ALA A 23 -5.71 9.02 -13.36
CA ALA A 23 -5.58 9.19 -11.91
C ALA A 23 -5.34 10.66 -11.52
N ARG A 24 -4.48 11.38 -12.26
CA ARG A 24 -4.26 12.81 -12.04
C ARG A 24 -5.52 13.64 -12.31
N ALA A 25 -6.25 13.31 -13.38
CA ALA A 25 -7.49 13.99 -13.71
C ALA A 25 -8.52 13.84 -12.57
N VAL A 26 -8.66 12.63 -11.99
CA VAL A 26 -9.52 12.40 -10.83
C VAL A 26 -9.03 13.17 -9.60
N GLN A 27 -7.72 13.22 -9.34
CA GLN A 27 -7.16 13.97 -8.20
C GLN A 27 -7.34 15.50 -8.33
N GLN A 28 -7.39 16.01 -9.55
CA GLN A 28 -7.56 17.45 -9.85
C GLN A 28 -9.02 17.85 -10.03
N MET A 29 -9.94 16.89 -10.03
CA MET A 29 -11.36 17.13 -10.19
C MET A 29 -11.90 17.90 -8.97
N GLU A 30 -12.68 18.94 -9.23
CA GLU A 30 -13.47 19.62 -8.21
C GLU A 30 -14.74 18.82 -7.92
N GLY A 31 -15.09 18.69 -6.63
CA GLY A 31 -16.30 17.99 -6.21
C GLY A 31 -16.12 16.52 -5.84
N ASP A 32 -17.23 15.85 -5.64
CA ASP A 32 -17.28 14.45 -5.20
C ASP A 32 -17.27 13.48 -6.39
N LEU A 33 -16.36 12.49 -6.34
CA LEU A 33 -16.22 11.48 -7.39
C LEU A 33 -17.48 10.60 -7.52
N ALA A 34 -18.14 10.26 -6.42
CA ALA A 34 -19.36 9.45 -6.46
C ALA A 34 -20.52 10.22 -7.11
N GLU A 35 -20.59 11.51 -6.86
CA GLU A 35 -21.55 12.39 -7.53
C GLU A 35 -21.27 12.47 -9.03
N ALA A 36 -20.01 12.63 -9.42
CA ALA A 36 -19.61 12.67 -10.83
C ALA A 36 -19.91 11.36 -11.56
N VAL A 37 -19.81 10.23 -10.90
CA VAL A 37 -20.22 8.93 -11.43
C VAL A 37 -21.74 8.87 -11.59
N ARG A 38 -22.49 9.31 -10.58
CA ARG A 38 -23.97 9.28 -10.58
C ARG A 38 -24.58 10.17 -11.67
N THR A 39 -23.96 11.32 -11.94
CA THR A 39 -24.41 12.30 -12.94
C THR A 39 -23.77 12.14 -14.32
N ASP A 40 -22.92 11.12 -14.51
CA ASP A 40 -22.16 10.85 -15.75
C ASP A 40 -21.26 12.04 -16.20
N THR A 41 -20.89 12.92 -15.30
CA THR A 41 -20.04 14.08 -15.61
C THR A 41 -18.58 13.72 -15.86
N LEU A 42 -18.15 12.50 -15.54
CA LEU A 42 -16.82 11.99 -15.89
C LEU A 42 -16.51 12.02 -17.39
N ARG A 43 -17.53 11.99 -18.23
CA ARG A 43 -17.42 12.02 -19.69
C ARG A 43 -16.78 13.30 -20.22
N GLY A 44 -16.91 14.41 -19.51
CA GLY A 44 -16.35 15.71 -19.89
C GLY A 44 -14.91 15.95 -19.38
N ILE A 45 -14.33 15.04 -18.59
CA ILE A 45 -13.03 15.27 -17.95
C ILE A 45 -11.89 14.87 -18.89
N PRO A 46 -11.03 15.82 -19.31
CA PRO A 46 -9.86 15.50 -20.12
C PRO A 46 -8.97 14.44 -19.45
N GLY A 47 -8.57 13.41 -20.20
CA GLY A 47 -7.75 12.31 -19.67
C GLY A 47 -8.56 11.13 -19.12
N ILE A 48 -9.89 11.21 -19.05
CA ILE A 48 -10.79 10.11 -18.68
C ILE A 48 -11.55 9.65 -19.93
N GLY A 49 -10.98 8.68 -20.65
CA GLY A 49 -11.64 8.03 -21.78
C GLY A 49 -12.67 6.98 -21.32
N GLU A 50 -13.41 6.42 -22.28
CA GLU A 50 -14.50 5.44 -22.03
C GLU A 50 -14.08 4.30 -21.11
N THR A 51 -12.99 3.62 -21.43
CA THR A 51 -12.48 2.49 -20.63
C THR A 51 -12.14 2.87 -19.18
N LEU A 52 -11.61 4.08 -18.95
CA LEU A 52 -11.33 4.54 -17.60
C LEU A 52 -12.60 4.92 -16.86
N ARG A 53 -13.55 5.55 -17.53
CA ARG A 53 -14.86 5.89 -16.99
C ARG A 53 -15.59 4.65 -16.48
N GLU A 54 -15.69 3.60 -17.30
CA GLU A 54 -16.30 2.33 -16.90
C GLU A 54 -15.63 1.72 -15.65
N LYS A 55 -14.31 1.73 -15.61
CA LYS A 55 -13.54 1.19 -14.46
C LYS A 55 -13.71 2.05 -13.21
N ILE A 56 -13.72 3.38 -13.34
CA ILE A 56 -13.96 4.29 -12.22
C ILE A 56 -15.39 4.06 -11.70
N THR A 57 -16.38 4.00 -12.59
CA THR A 57 -17.76 3.72 -12.22
C THR A 57 -17.89 2.40 -11.48
N THR A 58 -17.28 1.33 -12.02
CA THR A 58 -17.28 0.01 -11.36
C THR A 58 -16.65 0.09 -9.96
N LEU A 59 -15.50 0.73 -9.82
CA LEU A 59 -14.81 0.85 -8.54
C LEU A 59 -15.64 1.65 -7.52
N VAL A 60 -16.21 2.77 -7.92
CA VAL A 60 -17.02 3.64 -7.05
C VAL A 60 -18.31 2.94 -6.62
N THR A 61 -18.98 2.23 -7.52
CA THR A 61 -20.28 1.60 -7.24
C THR A 61 -20.16 0.29 -6.48
N THR A 62 -19.09 -0.49 -6.70
CA THR A 62 -18.92 -1.83 -6.11
C THR A 62 -17.84 -1.93 -5.05
N GLY A 63 -16.99 -0.90 -4.91
CA GLY A 63 -15.81 -0.91 -4.05
C GLY A 63 -14.68 -1.81 -4.53
N LYS A 64 -14.86 -2.52 -5.65
CA LYS A 64 -13.89 -3.48 -6.19
C LYS A 64 -13.74 -3.32 -7.70
N LEU A 65 -12.53 -3.54 -8.20
CA LEU A 65 -12.27 -3.54 -9.63
C LEU A 65 -11.59 -4.88 -10.02
N PRO A 66 -12.31 -5.82 -10.67
CA PRO A 66 -11.75 -7.14 -11.03
C PRO A 66 -10.45 -7.07 -11.82
N PHE A 67 -10.31 -6.07 -12.69
CA PHE A 67 -9.09 -5.82 -13.43
C PHE A 67 -7.88 -5.51 -12.51
N HIS A 68 -8.08 -4.74 -11.46
CA HIS A 68 -7.04 -4.41 -10.49
C HIS A 68 -6.65 -5.64 -9.66
N GLU A 69 -7.65 -6.41 -9.20
CA GLU A 69 -7.40 -7.64 -8.44
C GLU A 69 -6.62 -8.67 -9.27
N LYS A 70 -6.97 -8.81 -10.57
CA LYS A 70 -6.22 -9.66 -11.48
C LYS A 70 -4.76 -9.22 -11.60
N LEU A 71 -4.50 -7.92 -11.82
CA LEU A 71 -3.14 -7.38 -11.91
C LEU A 71 -2.33 -7.64 -10.62
N LYS A 72 -2.96 -7.47 -9.46
CA LYS A 72 -2.32 -7.78 -8.16
C LYS A 72 -1.95 -9.25 -8.02
N ALA A 73 -2.81 -10.14 -8.47
CA ALA A 73 -2.56 -11.58 -8.39
C ALA A 73 -1.42 -12.04 -9.32
N GLU A 74 -1.22 -11.35 -10.44
CA GLU A 74 -0.19 -11.68 -11.44
C GLU A 74 1.20 -11.12 -11.10
N ILE A 75 1.29 -10.11 -10.22
CA ILE A 75 2.55 -9.45 -9.89
C ILE A 75 3.00 -9.83 -8.48
N PRO A 76 4.19 -10.44 -8.32
CA PRO A 76 4.74 -10.72 -7.00
C PRO A 76 4.79 -9.46 -6.13
N PRO A 77 4.26 -9.52 -4.88
CA PRO A 77 4.21 -8.34 -3.98
C PRO A 77 5.57 -7.70 -3.75
N GLY A 78 6.65 -8.49 -3.75
CA GLY A 78 8.02 -8.00 -3.57
C GLY A 78 8.44 -7.01 -4.66
N LEU A 79 7.98 -7.16 -5.90
CA LEU A 79 8.28 -6.22 -6.98
C LEU A 79 7.65 -4.84 -6.71
N VAL A 80 6.44 -4.83 -6.15
CA VAL A 80 5.77 -3.58 -5.76
C VAL A 80 6.49 -2.93 -4.57
N GLN A 81 6.97 -3.73 -3.62
CA GLN A 81 7.76 -3.26 -2.48
C GLN A 81 9.09 -2.63 -2.93
N MET A 82 9.76 -3.21 -3.92
CA MET A 82 11.01 -2.67 -4.49
C MET A 82 10.85 -1.26 -5.06
N LEU A 83 9.67 -0.90 -5.57
CA LEU A 83 9.40 0.45 -6.06
C LEU A 83 9.43 1.54 -4.97
N ARG A 84 9.36 1.14 -3.70
CA ARG A 84 9.53 2.06 -2.56
C ARG A 84 10.99 2.42 -2.30
N ILE A 85 11.93 1.69 -2.90
CA ILE A 85 13.37 1.96 -2.78
C ILE A 85 13.74 3.13 -3.67
N PRO A 86 14.31 4.22 -3.13
CA PRO A 86 14.72 5.38 -3.92
C PRO A 86 15.66 5.00 -5.07
N GLY A 87 15.31 5.43 -6.28
CA GLY A 87 16.09 5.14 -7.49
C GLY A 87 15.83 3.77 -8.15
N LEU A 88 14.95 2.93 -7.57
CA LEU A 88 14.41 1.74 -8.21
C LEU A 88 13.05 2.04 -8.85
N GLY A 89 13.05 2.45 -10.11
CA GLY A 89 11.83 2.54 -10.91
C GLY A 89 11.46 1.20 -11.55
N PRO A 90 10.24 1.10 -12.13
CA PRO A 90 9.72 -0.14 -12.71
C PRO A 90 10.67 -0.83 -13.69
N LYS A 91 11.36 -0.08 -14.57
CA LYS A 91 12.33 -0.64 -15.51
C LYS A 91 13.50 -1.38 -14.83
N LYS A 92 14.01 -0.81 -13.72
CA LYS A 92 15.09 -1.43 -12.96
C LYS A 92 14.59 -2.65 -12.20
N VAL A 93 13.40 -2.58 -11.62
CA VAL A 93 12.76 -3.71 -10.94
C VAL A 93 12.55 -4.87 -11.92
N MET A 94 12.05 -4.58 -13.11
CA MET A 94 11.92 -5.59 -14.17
C MET A 94 13.26 -6.20 -14.57
N ALA A 95 14.31 -5.39 -14.76
CA ALA A 95 15.63 -5.90 -15.07
C ALA A 95 16.21 -6.81 -13.99
N LEU A 96 15.98 -6.48 -12.70
CA LEU A 96 16.37 -7.33 -11.57
C LEU A 96 15.63 -8.67 -11.59
N ARG A 97 14.32 -8.65 -11.85
CA ARG A 97 13.51 -9.87 -11.97
C ARG A 97 13.97 -10.73 -13.15
N ASP A 98 14.08 -10.14 -14.33
CA ASP A 98 14.27 -10.89 -15.58
C ASP A 98 15.71 -11.42 -15.72
N GLN A 99 16.72 -10.71 -15.18
CA GLN A 99 18.14 -11.09 -15.31
C GLN A 99 18.68 -11.86 -14.09
N LEU A 100 18.12 -11.64 -12.89
CA LEU A 100 18.59 -12.26 -11.66
C LEU A 100 17.53 -13.07 -10.91
N GLY A 101 16.27 -13.13 -11.39
CA GLY A 101 15.18 -13.84 -10.73
C GLY A 101 14.77 -13.24 -9.40
N ILE A 102 15.01 -11.93 -9.21
CA ILE A 102 14.75 -11.22 -7.95
C ILE A 102 13.28 -10.79 -7.91
N ASP A 103 12.50 -11.37 -7.00
CA ASP A 103 11.06 -11.12 -6.80
C ASP A 103 10.70 -10.74 -5.36
N THR A 104 11.69 -10.76 -4.42
CA THR A 104 11.53 -10.37 -3.02
C THR A 104 12.63 -9.42 -2.57
N LEU A 105 12.39 -8.67 -1.48
CA LEU A 105 13.39 -7.77 -0.89
C LEU A 105 14.61 -8.54 -0.37
N ASP A 106 14.41 -9.75 0.20
CA ASP A 106 15.50 -10.59 0.70
C ASP A 106 16.43 -11.04 -0.42
N LYS A 107 15.86 -11.51 -1.55
CA LYS A 107 16.67 -11.86 -2.73
C LYS A 107 17.43 -10.64 -3.27
N LEU A 108 16.80 -9.46 -3.26
CA LEU A 108 17.46 -8.22 -3.67
C LEU A 108 18.64 -7.88 -2.76
N ARG A 109 18.49 -8.02 -1.44
CA ARG A 109 19.55 -7.81 -0.46
C ARG A 109 20.73 -8.76 -0.72
N LEU A 110 20.47 -10.05 -0.80
CA LEU A 110 21.50 -11.07 -1.05
C LEU A 110 22.25 -10.81 -2.38
N ALA A 111 21.53 -10.42 -3.43
CA ALA A 111 22.13 -10.10 -4.72
C ALA A 111 23.01 -8.83 -4.67
N CYS A 112 22.62 -7.83 -3.88
CA CYS A 112 23.42 -6.63 -3.66
C CYS A 112 24.67 -6.97 -2.83
N GLU A 113 24.55 -7.69 -1.73
CA GLU A 113 25.68 -8.12 -0.88
C GLU A 113 26.66 -9.00 -1.65
N GLY A 114 26.17 -9.88 -2.51
CA GLY A 114 26.97 -10.71 -3.41
C GLY A 114 27.54 -9.98 -4.63
N GLY A 115 27.26 -8.67 -4.80
CA GLY A 115 27.78 -7.86 -5.91
C GLY A 115 27.19 -8.19 -7.28
N SER A 116 26.13 -8.99 -7.35
CA SER A 116 25.49 -9.40 -8.62
C SER A 116 24.75 -8.26 -9.29
N VAL A 117 24.14 -7.38 -8.50
CA VAL A 117 23.39 -6.22 -8.98
C VAL A 117 24.32 -5.21 -9.68
N ALA A 118 25.53 -4.97 -9.12
CA ALA A 118 26.49 -4.04 -9.69
C ALA A 118 26.99 -4.45 -11.07
N LYS A 119 26.92 -5.75 -11.41
CA LYS A 119 27.34 -6.29 -12.73
C LYS A 119 26.30 -6.09 -13.82
N LEU A 120 25.06 -5.77 -13.46
CA LEU A 120 24.00 -5.55 -14.43
C LEU A 120 24.21 -4.23 -15.19
N LYS A 121 23.92 -4.25 -16.49
CA LYS A 121 23.96 -3.05 -17.33
C LYS A 121 22.99 -1.99 -16.79
N GLY A 122 23.51 -0.80 -16.48
CA GLY A 122 22.73 0.33 -15.97
C GLY A 122 22.58 0.39 -14.45
N PHE A 123 23.27 -0.49 -13.68
CA PHE A 123 23.27 -0.45 -12.22
C PHE A 123 24.62 0.09 -11.68
N GLY A 124 25.69 -0.67 -11.74
CA GLY A 124 26.98 -0.29 -11.16
C GLY A 124 26.99 -0.25 -9.62
N VAL A 125 28.20 -0.16 -9.03
CA VAL A 125 28.42 -0.22 -7.57
C VAL A 125 27.64 0.85 -6.82
N LYS A 126 27.72 2.12 -7.26
CA LYS A 126 26.98 3.22 -6.60
C LYS A 126 25.45 3.02 -6.56
N THR A 127 24.89 2.36 -7.56
CA THR A 127 23.46 2.06 -7.58
C THR A 127 23.14 0.93 -6.60
N GLN A 128 23.98 -0.10 -6.56
CA GLN A 128 23.85 -1.20 -5.61
C GLN A 128 23.90 -0.69 -4.17
N ASP A 129 24.86 0.18 -3.83
CA ASP A 129 24.99 0.74 -2.48
C ASP A 129 23.74 1.53 -2.08
N LYS A 130 23.22 2.38 -3.00
CA LYS A 130 21.95 3.09 -2.79
C LYS A 130 20.74 2.17 -2.62
N ILE A 131 20.74 1.01 -3.29
CA ILE A 131 19.68 0.02 -3.10
C ILE A 131 19.78 -0.59 -1.69
N LEU A 132 20.96 -0.92 -1.20
CA LEU A 132 21.16 -1.43 0.17
C LEU A 132 20.73 -0.42 1.23
N GLU A 133 21.10 0.85 1.08
CA GLU A 133 20.62 1.94 1.93
C GLU A 133 19.08 2.05 1.90
N GLY A 134 18.51 2.01 0.70
CA GLY A 134 17.06 2.08 0.48
C GLY A 134 16.31 0.86 1.04
N LEU A 135 16.88 -0.34 0.99
CA LEU A 135 16.33 -1.54 1.63
C LEU A 135 16.22 -1.34 3.14
N THR A 136 17.30 -0.86 3.78
CA THR A 136 17.30 -0.57 5.22
C THR A 136 16.22 0.47 5.58
N PHE A 137 16.08 1.50 4.75
CA PHE A 137 15.05 2.51 4.93
C PHE A 137 13.63 1.94 4.79
N VAL A 138 13.37 1.12 3.76
CA VAL A 138 12.06 0.48 3.55
C VAL A 138 11.70 -0.46 4.69
N GLU A 139 12.66 -1.21 5.24
CA GLU A 139 12.46 -2.08 6.40
C GLU A 139 12.15 -1.29 7.69
N GLN A 140 12.84 -0.17 7.91
CA GLN A 140 12.58 0.70 9.07
C GLN A 140 11.21 1.37 9.01
N ILE A 141 10.74 1.71 7.79
CA ILE A 141 9.41 2.30 7.58
C ILE A 141 8.34 1.22 7.37
N GLY A 142 8.75 0.02 6.96
CA GLY A 142 7.87 -1.10 6.68
C GLY A 142 6.91 -1.38 7.83
N GLY A 143 5.62 -1.40 7.53
CA GLY A 143 4.57 -1.61 8.53
C GLY A 143 4.17 -0.34 9.30
N ARG A 144 4.76 0.82 9.04
CA ARG A 144 4.30 2.07 9.66
C ARG A 144 3.15 2.69 8.88
N VAL A 145 2.14 3.13 9.60
CA VAL A 145 0.97 3.85 9.07
C VAL A 145 0.93 5.27 9.63
N ARG A 146 0.24 6.17 8.96
CA ARG A 146 0.03 7.53 9.44
C ARG A 146 -0.81 7.52 10.72
N LEU A 147 -0.60 8.54 11.56
CA LEU A 147 -1.30 8.66 12.83
C LEU A 147 -2.82 8.65 12.68
N ASP A 148 -3.36 9.38 11.70
CA ASP A 148 -4.80 9.45 11.44
C ASP A 148 -5.42 8.08 11.11
N GLN A 149 -4.72 7.27 10.31
CA GLN A 149 -5.15 5.90 9.98
C GLN A 149 -5.08 4.99 11.20
N ALA A 150 -4.02 5.11 12.01
CA ALA A 150 -3.88 4.33 13.23
C ALA A 150 -4.93 4.72 14.30
N GLU A 151 -5.24 6.00 14.44
CA GLU A 151 -6.30 6.50 15.34
C GLU A 151 -7.68 5.95 14.93
N TYR A 152 -7.97 5.88 13.62
CA TYR A 152 -9.21 5.30 13.13
C TYR A 152 -9.33 3.82 13.50
N VAL A 153 -8.28 3.02 13.29
CA VAL A 153 -8.27 1.60 13.68
C VAL A 153 -8.35 1.43 15.20
N ALA A 154 -7.56 2.20 15.95
CA ALA A 154 -7.57 2.17 17.41
C ALA A 154 -8.96 2.50 17.98
N SER A 155 -9.67 3.48 17.42
CA SER A 155 -11.04 3.81 17.78
C SER A 155 -12.00 2.65 17.54
N GLY A 156 -11.86 1.94 16.42
CA GLY A 156 -12.64 0.74 16.12
C GLY A 156 -12.42 -0.38 17.14
N ILE A 157 -11.17 -0.59 17.57
CA ILE A 157 -10.83 -1.57 18.61
C ILE A 157 -11.46 -1.17 19.96
N VAL A 158 -11.30 0.10 20.35
CA VAL A 158 -11.86 0.63 21.60
C VAL A 158 -13.38 0.47 21.62
N GLU A 159 -14.08 0.87 20.57
CA GLU A 159 -15.54 0.70 20.49
C GLU A 159 -15.97 -0.78 20.47
N GLY A 160 -15.19 -1.64 19.81
CA GLY A 160 -15.47 -3.09 19.78
C GLY A 160 -15.32 -3.81 21.12
N LEU A 161 -14.51 -3.26 22.02
CA LEU A 161 -14.28 -3.78 23.37
C LEU A 161 -15.06 -3.02 24.45
N LYS A 162 -15.63 -1.87 24.13
CA LYS A 162 -16.38 -1.02 25.07
C LYS A 162 -17.65 -1.73 25.56
N GLY A 163 -17.86 -1.65 26.84
CA GLY A 163 -19.06 -2.23 27.46
C GLY A 163 -18.99 -3.74 27.71
N LEU A 164 -17.89 -4.40 27.42
CA LEU A 164 -17.68 -5.79 27.79
C LEU A 164 -17.67 -5.93 29.33
N PRO A 165 -18.32 -6.96 29.88
CA PRO A 165 -18.26 -7.26 31.32
C PRO A 165 -16.81 -7.43 31.76
N GLY A 166 -16.44 -6.82 32.89
CA GLY A 166 -15.09 -6.92 33.46
C GLY A 166 -14.11 -5.87 32.99
N VAL A 167 -14.40 -5.09 31.95
CA VAL A 167 -13.54 -3.94 31.52
C VAL A 167 -13.73 -2.81 32.54
N ARG A 168 -12.68 -2.50 33.31
CA ARG A 168 -12.68 -1.39 34.27
C ARG A 168 -12.19 -0.08 33.63
N ARG A 169 -11.12 -0.16 32.84
CA ARG A 169 -10.51 0.98 32.15
C ARG A 169 -9.85 0.52 30.87
N MET A 170 -9.91 1.35 29.86
CA MET A 170 -9.26 1.10 28.58
C MET A 170 -8.71 2.40 28.01
N GLU A 171 -7.46 2.37 27.52
CA GLU A 171 -6.80 3.52 26.93
C GLU A 171 -5.91 3.11 25.76
N VAL A 172 -5.89 3.95 24.72
CA VAL A 172 -4.91 3.85 23.65
C VAL A 172 -3.58 4.42 24.14
N CYS A 173 -2.52 3.66 23.97
CA CYS A 173 -1.20 3.93 24.51
C CYS A 173 -0.13 4.11 23.41
N GLY A 174 1.14 3.95 23.79
CA GLY A 174 2.27 3.88 22.89
C GLY A 174 2.48 5.11 22.03
N SER A 175 2.80 4.88 20.75
CA SER A 175 3.13 5.93 19.78
C SER A 175 1.92 6.79 19.39
N ILE A 176 0.69 6.22 19.41
CA ILE A 176 -0.55 6.96 19.16
C ILE A 176 -0.76 8.00 20.25
N ARG A 177 -0.70 7.59 21.52
CA ARG A 177 -0.85 8.52 22.66
C ARG A 177 0.19 9.65 22.62
N ARG A 178 1.42 9.35 22.21
CA ARG A 178 2.49 10.34 22.05
C ARG A 178 2.39 11.17 20.76
N ARG A 179 1.35 10.94 19.96
CA ARG A 179 1.07 11.67 18.70
C ARG A 179 2.25 11.67 17.72
N LYS A 180 2.89 10.50 17.53
CA LYS A 180 3.93 10.34 16.51
C LYS A 180 3.29 10.41 15.12
N GLU A 181 3.90 11.11 14.17
CA GLU A 181 3.39 11.27 12.79
C GLU A 181 3.09 9.92 12.11
N THR A 182 3.90 8.92 12.44
CA THR A 182 3.70 7.54 11.98
C THR A 182 3.84 6.56 13.14
N VAL A 183 3.05 5.49 13.11
CA VAL A 183 3.03 4.42 14.12
C VAL A 183 3.23 3.06 13.45
N LYS A 184 3.85 2.13 14.16
CA LYS A 184 4.04 0.75 13.69
C LYS A 184 3.00 -0.18 14.30
N ASP A 185 2.76 -0.02 15.60
CA ASP A 185 1.91 -0.89 16.39
C ASP A 185 0.81 -0.05 17.05
N ILE A 186 -0.35 -0.66 17.29
CA ILE A 186 -1.45 -0.05 18.02
C ILE A 186 -1.49 -0.67 19.40
N ASP A 187 -1.15 0.13 20.43
CA ASP A 187 -1.13 -0.31 21.81
C ASP A 187 -2.45 0.09 22.48
N VAL A 188 -3.24 -0.89 22.94
CA VAL A 188 -4.45 -0.68 23.74
C VAL A 188 -4.26 -1.37 25.08
N LEU A 189 -4.27 -0.58 26.16
CA LEU A 189 -4.18 -1.09 27.52
C LEU A 189 -5.59 -1.25 28.10
N VAL A 190 -5.88 -2.43 28.58
CA VAL A 190 -7.17 -2.74 29.23
C VAL A 190 -6.91 -3.24 30.64
N SER A 191 -7.62 -2.66 31.61
CA SER A 191 -7.66 -3.14 33.02
C SER A 191 -8.93 -3.97 33.23
N SER A 192 -8.74 -5.21 33.66
CA SER A 192 -9.83 -6.14 33.89
C SER A 192 -9.46 -7.15 35.00
N ASP A 193 -10.48 -7.73 35.64
CA ASP A 193 -10.29 -8.86 36.55
C ASP A 193 -10.19 -10.20 35.82
N ASP A 194 -10.81 -10.29 34.63
CA ASP A 194 -10.73 -11.45 33.72
C ASP A 194 -10.44 -11.00 32.30
N ALA A 195 -9.30 -11.40 31.80
CA ALA A 195 -8.85 -11.04 30.46
C ALA A 195 -9.41 -11.97 29.36
N GLY A 196 -9.89 -13.16 29.72
CA GLY A 196 -10.33 -14.20 28.76
C GLY A 196 -11.37 -13.69 27.77
N PRO A 197 -12.55 -13.25 28.22
CA PRO A 197 -13.61 -12.76 27.32
C PRO A 197 -13.20 -11.55 26.49
N ILE A 198 -12.29 -10.72 27.02
CA ILE A 198 -11.78 -9.53 26.31
C ILE A 198 -10.87 -9.96 25.15
N MET A 199 -9.98 -10.92 25.40
CA MET A 199 -9.09 -11.45 24.36
C MET A 199 -9.86 -12.20 23.28
N GLU A 200 -10.85 -13.03 23.64
CA GLU A 200 -11.74 -13.69 22.68
C GLU A 200 -12.46 -12.67 21.79
N ARG A 201 -12.98 -11.60 22.39
CA ARG A 201 -13.62 -10.54 21.63
C ARG A 201 -12.63 -9.79 20.74
N PHE A 202 -11.45 -9.45 21.26
CA PHE A 202 -10.40 -8.75 20.52
C PHE A 202 -10.00 -9.50 19.24
N VAL A 203 -9.71 -10.80 19.33
CA VAL A 203 -9.31 -11.60 18.15
C VAL A 203 -10.46 -11.81 17.15
N SER A 204 -11.71 -11.58 17.56
CA SER A 204 -12.89 -11.65 16.71
C SER A 204 -13.18 -10.33 15.97
N LEU A 205 -12.48 -9.25 16.30
CA LEU A 205 -12.71 -7.95 15.65
C LEU A 205 -12.24 -7.97 14.18
N PRO A 206 -12.96 -7.31 13.27
CA PRO A 206 -12.55 -7.19 11.88
C PRO A 206 -11.16 -6.53 11.76
N GLY A 207 -10.24 -7.19 11.03
CA GLY A 207 -8.89 -6.66 10.78
C GLY A 207 -7.86 -6.98 11.88
N VAL A 208 -8.21 -7.76 12.89
CA VAL A 208 -7.27 -8.38 13.84
C VAL A 208 -6.92 -9.78 13.32
N PHE A 209 -5.61 -10.10 13.19
CA PHE A 209 -5.10 -11.36 12.65
C PHE A 209 -4.13 -12.00 13.64
#